data_a03f46c259ce4738d5242923e22492e8
#
_entry.id   a03f46c259ce4738d5242923e22492e8
#
_cell.length_a   1.000
_cell.length_b   1.000
_cell.length_c   1.000
_cell.angle_alpha   90.00
_cell.angle_beta   90.00
_cell.angle_gamma   90.00
#
_symmetry.space_group_name_H-M   'P 1'
#
loop_
_entity.id
_entity.type
_entity.pdbx_description
1 polymer ?
#
loop_
_entity_poly.entity_id
_entity_poly.type
_entity_poly.pdbx_seq_one_letter_code
_entity_poly.pdbx_strand_id
1 'polypeptide(L)'
;KVVAVKTLDYLADYTEFHFSEEEKLQESINYPGIAEHKKEHDKLRQVVKDLYNMLEEEEGPSDAFVEQVNRNVIEWLYRHIKGFDRSVAEYKFMNESSERL
;
A
#
# COMPACT_ATOMS: atom_id res chain seq x y z
N LYS A 1 15.83 -15.47 -4.36
CA LYS A 1 15.93 -14.65 -3.12
C LYS A 1 16.35 -13.23 -3.42
N VAL A 2 17.33 -13.02 -4.28
CA VAL A 2 17.73 -11.66 -4.72
C VAL A 2 16.57 -10.97 -5.44
N VAL A 3 15.77 -11.70 -6.20
CA VAL A 3 14.59 -11.16 -6.86
C VAL A 3 13.57 -10.64 -5.84
N ALA A 4 13.42 -11.34 -4.71
CA ALA A 4 12.51 -10.88 -3.66
C ALA A 4 12.97 -9.55 -3.04
N VAL A 5 14.27 -9.35 -2.86
CA VAL A 5 14.82 -8.08 -2.36
C VAL A 5 14.53 -6.94 -3.35
N LYS A 6 14.80 -7.17 -4.62
CA LYS A 6 14.54 -6.18 -5.68
C LYS A 6 13.05 -5.87 -5.79
N THR A 7 12.20 -6.89 -5.66
CA THR A 7 10.76 -6.71 -5.66
C THR A 7 10.31 -5.86 -4.48
N LEU A 8 10.84 -6.14 -3.29
CA LEU A 8 10.53 -5.34 -2.11
C LEU A 8 10.96 -3.87 -2.29
N ASP A 9 12.16 -3.63 -2.81
CA ASP A 9 12.65 -2.27 -3.06
C ASP A 9 11.73 -1.52 -4.02
N TYR A 10 11.36 -2.16 -5.12
CA TYR A 10 10.44 -1.57 -6.09
C TYR A 10 9.08 -1.28 -5.47
N LEU A 11 8.51 -2.24 -4.74
CA LEU A 11 7.20 -2.07 -4.12
C LEU A 11 7.22 -1.04 -2.99
N ALA A 12 8.30 -0.95 -2.24
CA ALA A 12 8.45 0.06 -1.19
C ALA A 12 8.36 1.48 -1.78
N ASP A 13 9.09 1.73 -2.86
CA ASP A 13 9.08 3.03 -3.54
C ASP A 13 7.72 3.30 -4.20
N TYR A 14 7.18 2.30 -4.89
CA TYR A 14 5.88 2.42 -5.56
C TYR A 14 4.76 2.69 -4.56
N THR A 15 4.71 1.94 -3.47
CA THR A 15 3.64 2.10 -2.48
C THR A 15 3.71 3.45 -1.78
N GLU A 16 4.90 3.94 -1.45
CA GLU A 16 5.03 5.24 -0.81
C GLU A 16 4.52 6.35 -1.73
N PHE A 17 4.91 6.32 -2.99
CA PHE A 17 4.42 7.28 -3.98
C PHE A 17 2.90 7.17 -4.15
N HIS A 18 2.40 5.94 -4.34
CA HIS A 18 0.98 5.66 -4.55
C HIS A 18 0.14 6.11 -3.35
N PHE A 19 0.58 5.77 -2.14
CA PHE A 19 -0.13 6.14 -0.91
C PHE A 19 -0.17 7.66 -0.72
N SER A 20 0.94 8.35 -0.99
CA SER A 20 0.99 9.81 -0.88
C SER A 20 0.04 10.48 -1.85
N GLU A 21 0.01 10.05 -3.11
CA GLU A 21 -0.89 10.60 -4.11
C GLU A 21 -2.35 10.32 -3.78
N GLU A 22 -2.63 9.12 -3.30
CA GLU A 22 -3.98 8.70 -2.91
C GLU A 22 -4.48 9.49 -1.70
N GLU A 23 -3.64 9.68 -0.69
CA GLU A 23 -3.99 10.48 0.49
C GLU A 23 -4.25 11.94 0.13
N LYS A 24 -3.46 12.50 -0.79
CA LYS A 24 -3.71 13.87 -1.32
C LYS A 24 -5.06 13.96 -2.03
N LEU A 25 -5.39 12.96 -2.84
CA LEU A 25 -6.67 12.92 -3.52
C LEU A 25 -7.81 12.85 -2.50
N GLN A 26 -7.69 11.98 -1.49
CA GLN A 26 -8.72 11.82 -0.46
C GLN A 26 -8.92 13.12 0.33
N GLU A 27 -7.85 13.84 0.64
CA GLU A 27 -7.94 15.14 1.30
C GLU A 27 -8.66 16.16 0.41
N SER A 28 -8.36 16.16 -0.90
CA SER A 28 -8.95 17.12 -1.84
C SER A 28 -10.45 16.93 -2.03
N ILE A 29 -10.96 15.70 -1.90
CA ILE A 29 -12.38 15.38 -2.06
C ILE A 29 -13.11 15.19 -0.72
N ASN A 30 -12.44 15.42 0.39
CA ASN A 30 -12.97 15.19 1.74
C ASN A 30 -13.52 13.76 1.92
N TYR A 31 -12.75 12.78 1.49
CA TYR A 31 -13.16 11.38 1.58
C TYR A 31 -13.37 10.95 3.04
N PRO A 32 -14.57 10.46 3.41
CA PRO A 32 -14.88 10.15 4.82
C PRO A 32 -14.09 8.99 5.40
N GLY A 33 -13.59 8.08 4.56
CA GLY A 33 -12.79 6.93 4.98
C GLY A 33 -11.29 7.18 5.06
N ILE A 34 -10.83 8.44 4.95
CA ILE A 34 -9.40 8.76 4.89
C ILE A 34 -8.62 8.27 6.11
N ALA A 35 -9.18 8.40 7.30
CA ALA A 35 -8.49 7.99 8.52
C ALA A 35 -8.20 6.49 8.55
N GLU A 36 -9.17 5.66 8.16
CA GLU A 36 -8.99 4.22 8.07
C GLU A 36 -8.05 3.83 6.95
N HIS A 37 -8.12 4.53 5.81
CA HIS A 37 -7.24 4.29 4.67
C HIS A 37 -5.78 4.57 5.05
N LYS A 38 -5.52 5.67 5.75
CA LYS A 38 -4.19 5.99 6.27
C LYS A 38 -3.67 4.91 7.22
N LYS A 39 -4.53 4.37 8.07
CA LYS A 39 -4.16 3.26 8.96
C LYS A 39 -3.73 2.02 8.19
N GLU A 40 -4.41 1.68 7.11
CA GLU A 40 -4.05 0.55 6.26
C GLU A 40 -2.70 0.80 5.56
N HIS A 41 -2.48 2.02 5.08
CA HIS A 41 -1.18 2.41 4.51
C HIS A 41 -0.05 2.27 5.53
N ASP A 42 -0.28 2.74 6.76
CA ASP A 42 0.73 2.69 7.83
C ASP A 42 1.04 1.25 8.24
N LYS A 43 0.06 0.36 8.20
CA LYS A 43 0.30 -1.07 8.46
C LYS A 43 1.27 -1.64 7.44
N LEU A 44 1.10 -1.35 6.16
CA LEU A 44 2.03 -1.83 5.14
C LEU A 44 3.41 -1.20 5.27
N ARG A 45 3.47 0.10 5.58
CA ARG A 45 4.75 0.79 5.83
C ARG A 45 5.52 0.10 6.95
N GLN A 46 4.84 -0.33 8.00
CA GLN A 46 5.46 -1.04 9.11
C GLN A 46 5.93 -2.44 8.70
N VAL A 47 5.14 -3.16 7.93
CA VAL A 47 5.52 -4.48 7.39
C VAL A 47 6.78 -4.37 6.54
N VAL A 48 6.86 -3.38 5.66
CA VAL A 48 8.04 -3.16 4.81
C VAL A 48 9.27 -2.88 5.67
N LYS A 49 9.13 -2.04 6.69
CA LYS A 49 10.22 -1.74 7.63
C LYS A 49 10.69 -2.99 8.35
N ASP A 50 9.77 -3.81 8.84
CA ASP A 50 10.09 -5.05 9.53
C ASP A 50 10.83 -6.04 8.61
N LEU A 51 10.46 -6.09 7.34
CA LEU A 51 11.13 -6.94 6.35
C LEU A 51 12.57 -6.49 6.07
N TYR A 52 12.82 -5.19 6.00
CA TYR A 52 14.19 -4.67 5.87
C TYR A 52 15.02 -4.97 7.12
N ASN A 53 14.43 -4.88 8.30
CA ASN A 53 15.11 -5.27 9.55
C ASN A 53 15.47 -6.76 9.55
N MET A 54 14.57 -7.59 9.04
CA MET A 54 14.79 -9.03 8.90
C MET A 54 15.99 -9.34 7.97
N LEU A 55 16.08 -8.62 6.85
CA LEU A 55 17.22 -8.74 5.94
C LEU A 55 18.55 -8.43 6.64
N GLU A 56 18.55 -7.38 7.44
CA GLU A 56 19.75 -6.96 8.16
C GLU A 56 20.14 -7.96 9.23
N GLU A 57 19.18 -8.42 10.04
CA GLU A 57 19.40 -9.39 11.11
C GLU A 57 19.86 -10.75 10.61
N GLU A 58 19.32 -11.21 9.49
CA GLU A 58 19.64 -12.51 8.88
C GLU A 58 20.79 -12.46 7.89
N GLU A 59 21.41 -11.28 7.72
CA GLU A 59 22.52 -11.06 6.79
C GLU A 59 22.19 -11.43 5.34
N GLY A 60 20.91 -11.26 4.95
CA GLY A 60 20.46 -11.49 3.60
C GLY A 60 19.06 -12.10 3.55
N PRO A 61 18.55 -12.36 2.33
CA PRO A 61 17.22 -12.91 2.17
C PRO A 61 17.15 -14.40 2.48
N SER A 62 16.23 -14.77 3.37
CA SER A 62 15.91 -16.15 3.72
C SER A 62 14.65 -16.62 2.97
N ASP A 63 14.33 -17.91 3.05
CA ASP A 63 13.07 -18.44 2.51
C ASP A 63 11.87 -17.82 3.24
N ALA A 64 11.99 -17.63 4.55
CA ALA A 64 10.95 -16.95 5.34
C ALA A 64 10.73 -15.51 4.86
N PHE A 65 11.80 -14.78 4.53
CA PHE A 65 11.71 -13.44 3.96
C PHE A 65 10.94 -13.45 2.65
N VAL A 66 11.27 -14.36 1.73
CA VAL A 66 10.58 -14.48 0.44
C VAL A 66 9.09 -14.73 0.62
N GLU A 67 8.75 -15.64 1.53
CA GLU A 67 7.35 -15.95 1.83
C GLU A 67 6.61 -14.74 2.38
N GLN A 68 7.22 -13.98 3.28
CA GLN A 68 6.59 -12.79 3.86
C GLN A 68 6.42 -11.66 2.84
N VAL A 69 7.38 -11.47 1.92
CA VAL A 69 7.22 -10.51 0.83
C VAL A 69 5.99 -10.87 -0.01
N ASN A 70 5.84 -12.14 -0.36
CA ASN A 70 4.70 -12.59 -1.16
C ASN A 70 3.37 -12.41 -0.43
N ARG A 71 3.28 -12.80 0.84
CA ARG A 71 2.03 -12.74 1.60
C ARG A 71 1.69 -11.36 2.13
N ASN A 72 2.66 -10.70 2.75
CA ASN A 72 2.39 -9.48 3.51
C ASN A 72 2.56 -8.21 2.69
N VAL A 73 3.17 -8.27 1.52
CA VAL A 73 3.32 -7.11 0.64
C VAL A 73 2.50 -7.30 -0.64
N ILE A 74 2.79 -8.33 -1.43
CA ILE A 74 2.15 -8.52 -2.72
C ILE A 74 0.66 -8.81 -2.59
N GLU A 75 0.27 -9.76 -1.76
CA GLU A 75 -1.15 -10.08 -1.54
C GLU A 75 -1.89 -8.94 -0.85
N TRP A 76 -1.24 -8.28 0.12
CA TRP A 76 -1.83 -7.13 0.80
C TRP A 76 -2.12 -6.00 -0.18
N LEU A 77 -1.13 -5.67 -1.01
CA LEU A 77 -1.27 -4.59 -2.00
C LEU A 77 -2.37 -4.91 -3.01
N TYR A 78 -2.45 -6.15 -3.47
CA TYR A 78 -3.50 -6.58 -4.37
C TYR A 78 -4.90 -6.38 -3.76
N ARG A 79 -5.08 -6.80 -2.51
CA ARG A 79 -6.36 -6.63 -1.79
C ARG A 79 -6.69 -5.16 -1.56
N HIS A 80 -5.67 -4.37 -1.24
CA HIS A 80 -5.84 -2.94 -1.00
C HIS A 80 -6.32 -2.21 -2.26
N ILE A 81 -5.66 -2.45 -3.39
CA ILE A 81 -6.05 -1.84 -4.66
C ILE A 81 -7.48 -2.26 -5.03
N LYS A 82 -7.82 -3.52 -4.85
CA LYS A 82 -9.12 -4.05 -5.21
C LYS A 82 -10.26 -3.53 -4.31
N GLY A 83 -9.98 -3.32 -3.03
CA GLY A 83 -10.97 -2.87 -2.04
C GLY A 83 -10.99 -1.37 -1.81
N PHE A 84 -9.95 -0.84 -1.18
CA PHE A 84 -9.91 0.55 -0.73
C PHE A 84 -9.82 1.56 -1.86
N ASP A 85 -8.94 1.33 -2.82
CA ASP A 85 -8.74 2.24 -3.94
C ASP A 85 -10.01 2.35 -4.80
N ARG A 86 -10.69 1.22 -4.97
CA ARG A 86 -11.96 1.20 -5.68
C ARG A 86 -13.02 2.03 -4.97
N SER A 87 -13.09 1.93 -3.65
CA SER A 87 -14.04 2.71 -2.84
C SER A 87 -13.81 4.21 -2.97
N VAL A 88 -12.55 4.64 -2.98
CA VAL A 88 -12.18 6.05 -3.20
C VAL A 88 -12.62 6.51 -4.58
N ALA A 89 -12.35 5.71 -5.62
CA ALA A 89 -12.72 6.04 -6.99
C ALA A 89 -14.24 6.14 -7.15
N GLU A 90 -14.99 5.23 -6.54
CA GLU A 90 -16.46 5.27 -6.55
C GLU A 90 -16.99 6.52 -5.87
N TYR A 91 -16.44 6.87 -4.71
CA TYR A 91 -16.83 8.07 -3.97
C TYR A 91 -16.59 9.34 -4.80
N LYS A 92 -15.42 9.43 -5.42
CA LYS A 92 -15.07 10.55 -6.30
C LYS A 92 -16.04 10.67 -7.46
N PHE A 93 -16.34 9.56 -8.11
CA PHE A 93 -17.27 9.51 -9.24
C PHE A 93 -18.67 9.99 -8.82
N MET A 94 -19.16 9.54 -7.69
CA MET A 94 -20.47 9.94 -7.16
C MET A 94 -20.54 11.43 -6.90
N ASN A 95 -19.49 12.01 -6.31
CA ASN A 95 -19.42 13.44 -6.04
C ASN A 95 -19.41 14.26 -7.33
N GLU A 96 -18.61 13.87 -8.30
CA GLU A 96 -18.55 14.54 -9.59
C GLU A 96 -19.87 14.45 -10.34
N SER A 97 -20.54 13.31 -10.28
CA SER A 97 -21.86 13.12 -10.89
C SER A 97 -22.93 13.98 -10.24
N SER A 98 -22.88 14.12 -8.90
CA SER A 98 -23.83 14.98 -8.17
C SER A 98 -23.67 16.44 -8.53
N GLU A 99 -22.45 16.91 -8.75
CA GLU A 99 -22.17 18.29 -9.15
C GLU A 99 -22.69 18.60 -10.57
N ARG A 100 -22.80 17.59 -11.42
CA ARG A 100 -23.30 17.74 -12.79
C ARG A 100 -24.82 17.74 -12.91
N LEU A 101 -25.47 17.26 -11.90
CA LEU A 101 -26.93 17.23 -11.86
C LEU A 101 -27.50 18.51 -11.29
#